data_92ae4fce1295f8671fef3f0d45bd5286
#
_entry.id   92ae4fce1295f8671fef3f0d45bd5286
#
_cell.length_a   1.000
_cell.length_b   1.000
_cell.length_c   1.000
_cell.angle_alpha   90.00
_cell.angle_beta   90.00
_cell.angle_gamma   90.00
#
_symmetry.space_group_name_H-M   'P 1'
#
loop_
_entity.id
_entity.type
_entity.pdbx_description
1 polymer ?
#
loop_
_entity_poly.entity_id
_entity_poly.type
_entity_poly.pdbx_seq_one_letter_code
_entity_poly.pdbx_strand_id
1 'polypeptide(L)'
;MRTIIRTMLQGFGARRIVEAEDGASGLEAMDRANPDILILDWVMPILDGADMVRMIRSPNNPFAYIPIIMVTAHTERSRIVEARRLGVHELLSKPISAKALYQRVSSVILQPRDFIKTGSYFGPAPREIRNRQKIWQGAPGQKGKEENSEASAG
;
A
#
# COMPACT_ATOMS: atom_id res chain seq x y z
N MET A 1 -11.18 -12.35 -14.62
CA MET A 1 -10.14 -11.48 -14.04
C MET A 1 -9.22 -12.21 -13.07
N ARG A 2 -9.72 -12.98 -12.13
CA ARG A 2 -8.87 -13.75 -11.20
C ARG A 2 -7.89 -14.69 -11.89
N THR A 3 -8.33 -15.40 -12.92
CA THR A 3 -7.46 -16.28 -13.72
C THR A 3 -6.31 -15.54 -14.38
N ILE A 4 -6.56 -14.35 -14.91
CA ILE A 4 -5.53 -13.50 -15.54
C ILE A 4 -4.50 -13.07 -14.51
N ILE A 5 -4.94 -12.57 -13.37
CA ILE A 5 -4.06 -12.15 -12.27
C ILE A 5 -3.24 -13.34 -11.76
N ARG A 6 -3.86 -14.47 -11.55
CA ARG A 6 -3.17 -15.71 -11.14
C ARG A 6 -2.05 -16.08 -12.11
N THR A 7 -2.36 -16.10 -13.41
CA THR A 7 -1.37 -16.42 -14.45
C THR A 7 -0.21 -15.44 -14.45
N MET A 8 -0.48 -14.15 -14.30
CA MET A 8 0.56 -13.12 -14.21
C MET A 8 1.43 -13.32 -12.97
N LEU A 9 0.84 -13.54 -11.82
CA LEU A 9 1.58 -13.76 -10.56
C LEU A 9 2.43 -15.01 -10.62
N GLN A 10 1.94 -16.10 -11.21
CA GLN A 10 2.73 -17.30 -11.44
C GLN A 10 3.94 -17.02 -12.34
N GLY A 11 3.75 -16.22 -13.39
CA GLY A 11 4.84 -15.77 -14.26
C GLY A 11 5.88 -14.91 -13.52
N PHE A 12 5.52 -14.22 -12.46
CA PHE A 12 6.43 -13.46 -11.60
C PHE A 12 7.15 -14.31 -10.54
N GLY A 13 6.80 -15.59 -10.43
CA GLY A 13 7.40 -16.52 -9.48
C GLY A 13 6.61 -16.71 -8.18
N ALA A 14 5.37 -16.25 -8.10
CA ALA A 14 4.51 -16.53 -6.95
C ALA A 14 4.23 -18.04 -6.85
N ARG A 15 4.54 -18.61 -5.69
CA ARG A 15 4.44 -20.07 -5.48
C ARG A 15 3.09 -20.48 -4.92
N ARG A 16 2.53 -19.67 -4.03
CA ARG A 16 1.28 -19.96 -3.35
C ARG A 16 0.28 -18.84 -3.59
N ILE A 17 -0.77 -19.15 -4.32
CA ILE A 17 -1.85 -18.23 -4.63
C ILE A 17 -3.15 -18.84 -4.17
N VAL A 18 -3.88 -18.11 -3.33
CA VAL A 18 -5.20 -18.51 -2.85
C VAL A 18 -6.22 -17.52 -3.39
N GLU A 19 -7.32 -18.02 -3.89
CA GLU A 19 -8.39 -17.22 -4.48
C GLU A 19 -9.66 -17.30 -3.64
N ALA A 20 -10.42 -16.21 -3.64
CA ALA A 20 -11.74 -16.15 -3.04
C ALA A 20 -12.68 -15.37 -3.95
N GLU A 21 -13.97 -15.68 -3.89
CA GLU A 21 -14.98 -15.12 -4.81
C GLU A 21 -15.60 -13.82 -4.29
N ASP A 22 -15.59 -13.63 -2.99
CA ASP A 22 -16.17 -12.47 -2.29
C ASP A 22 -15.36 -12.10 -1.06
N GLY A 23 -15.71 -10.97 -0.44
CA GLY A 23 -14.97 -10.48 0.72
C GLY A 23 -15.06 -11.38 1.95
N ALA A 24 -16.20 -12.02 2.18
CA ALA A 24 -16.38 -12.89 3.34
C ALA A 24 -15.51 -14.15 3.23
N SER A 25 -15.55 -14.85 2.09
CA SER A 25 -14.69 -15.99 1.82
C SER A 25 -13.21 -15.60 1.75
N GLY A 26 -12.92 -14.37 1.32
CA GLY A 26 -11.57 -13.79 1.34
C GLY A 26 -11.00 -13.67 2.74
N LEU A 27 -11.77 -13.16 3.68
CA LEU A 27 -11.36 -13.07 5.09
C LEU A 27 -11.09 -14.45 5.71
N GLU A 28 -11.95 -15.43 5.45
CA GLU A 28 -11.74 -16.80 5.87
C GLU A 28 -10.47 -17.42 5.26
N ALA A 29 -10.23 -17.16 3.97
CA ALA A 29 -9.05 -17.65 3.27
C ALA A 29 -7.76 -17.03 3.85
N MET A 30 -7.79 -15.77 4.27
CA MET A 30 -6.65 -15.10 4.92
C MET A 30 -6.25 -15.79 6.21
N ASP A 31 -7.21 -16.16 7.04
CA ASP A 31 -6.94 -16.86 8.32
C ASP A 31 -6.26 -18.21 8.09
N ARG A 32 -6.62 -18.92 7.04
CA ARG A 32 -6.05 -20.23 6.69
C ARG A 32 -4.72 -20.13 5.96
N ALA A 33 -4.58 -19.17 5.05
CA ALA A 33 -3.44 -19.07 4.15
C ALA A 33 -2.31 -18.21 4.69
N ASN A 34 -2.57 -17.31 5.61
CA ASN A 34 -1.63 -16.31 6.13
C ASN A 34 -0.85 -15.60 5.00
N PRO A 35 -1.53 -14.86 4.12
CA PRO A 35 -0.90 -14.25 2.94
C PRO A 35 0.02 -13.10 3.30
N ASP A 36 1.01 -12.84 2.44
CA ASP A 36 1.93 -11.72 2.53
C ASP A 36 1.43 -10.47 1.79
N ILE A 37 0.57 -10.66 0.81
CA ILE A 37 -0.03 -9.60 0.00
C ILE A 37 -1.49 -9.95 -0.27
N LEU A 38 -2.33 -8.95 -0.23
CA LEU A 38 -3.72 -9.05 -0.63
C LEU A 38 -3.96 -8.24 -1.90
N ILE A 39 -4.51 -8.89 -2.91
CA ILE A 39 -5.00 -8.24 -4.12
C ILE A 39 -6.51 -8.41 -4.13
N LEU A 40 -7.25 -7.30 -4.13
CA LEU A 40 -8.69 -7.37 -4.07
C LEU A 40 -9.37 -6.41 -5.05
N ASP A 41 -10.52 -6.86 -5.57
CA ASP A 41 -11.39 -6.02 -6.37
C ASP A 41 -12.18 -5.07 -5.46
N TRP A 42 -12.40 -3.84 -5.91
CA TRP A 42 -13.26 -2.90 -5.19
C TRP A 42 -14.71 -3.38 -5.15
N VAL A 43 -15.23 -3.82 -6.29
CA VAL A 43 -16.61 -4.27 -6.42
C VAL A 43 -16.69 -5.78 -6.31
N MET A 44 -17.20 -6.25 -5.19
CA MET A 44 -17.43 -7.67 -4.92
C MET A 44 -18.83 -7.86 -4.29
N PRO A 45 -19.48 -9.02 -4.52
CA PRO A 45 -20.73 -9.34 -3.83
C PRO A 45 -20.49 -9.54 -2.31
N ILE A 46 -21.56 -9.39 -1.54
CA ILE A 46 -21.65 -9.63 -0.08
C ILE A 46 -20.90 -8.59 0.73
N LEU A 47 -19.59 -8.49 0.55
CA LEU A 47 -18.71 -7.53 1.22
C LEU A 47 -17.79 -6.91 0.15
N ASP A 48 -17.90 -5.61 -0.08
CA ASP A 48 -17.06 -4.94 -1.07
C ASP A 48 -15.63 -4.74 -0.59
N GLY A 49 -14.76 -4.33 -1.53
CA GLY A 49 -13.35 -4.15 -1.23
C GLY A 49 -13.07 -3.09 -0.17
N ALA A 50 -13.83 -1.99 -0.18
CA ALA A 50 -13.69 -0.93 0.80
C ALA A 50 -14.02 -1.40 2.21
N ASP A 51 -15.12 -2.11 2.37
CA ASP A 51 -15.54 -2.66 3.67
C ASP A 51 -14.55 -3.71 4.16
N MET A 52 -14.04 -4.55 3.27
CA MET A 52 -12.99 -5.53 3.60
C MET A 52 -11.72 -4.84 4.10
N VAL A 53 -11.28 -3.77 3.46
CA VAL A 53 -10.10 -3.00 3.91
C VAL A 53 -10.34 -2.38 5.29
N ARG A 54 -11.51 -1.82 5.54
CA ARG A 54 -11.85 -1.28 6.87
C ARG A 54 -11.74 -2.34 7.96
N MET A 55 -12.23 -3.54 7.70
CA MET A 55 -12.14 -4.65 8.64
C MET A 55 -10.68 -5.08 8.87
N ILE A 56 -9.89 -5.18 7.80
CA ILE A 56 -8.48 -5.58 7.87
C ILE A 56 -7.64 -4.54 8.62
N ARG A 57 -7.88 -3.25 8.41
CA ARG A 57 -7.14 -2.16 9.07
C ARG A 57 -7.60 -1.89 10.51
N SER A 58 -8.54 -2.66 11.01
CA SER A 58 -8.92 -2.61 12.42
C SER A 58 -7.73 -2.98 13.32
N PRO A 59 -7.47 -2.27 14.43
CA PRO A 59 -6.29 -2.48 15.27
C PRO A 59 -6.12 -3.90 15.81
N ASN A 60 -7.21 -4.62 15.98
CA ASN A 60 -7.22 -5.97 16.53
C ASN A 60 -7.14 -7.07 15.46
N ASN A 61 -7.10 -6.70 14.19
CA ASN A 61 -7.00 -7.68 13.11
C ASN A 61 -5.55 -8.16 12.96
N PRO A 62 -5.31 -9.49 12.90
CA PRO A 62 -3.95 -10.03 12.72
C PRO A 62 -3.26 -9.57 11.43
N PHE A 63 -4.03 -9.18 10.43
CA PHE A 63 -3.56 -8.70 9.12
C PHE A 63 -3.60 -7.17 8.98
N ALA A 64 -3.66 -6.43 10.09
CA ALA A 64 -3.81 -4.97 10.06
C ALA A 64 -2.72 -4.25 9.24
N TYR A 65 -1.55 -4.84 9.07
CA TYR A 65 -0.41 -4.29 8.34
C TYR A 65 -0.19 -4.89 6.94
N ILE A 66 -1.03 -5.81 6.50
CA ILE A 66 -0.83 -6.51 5.21
C ILE A 66 -0.80 -5.51 4.05
N PRO A 67 0.15 -5.62 3.11
CA PRO A 67 0.11 -4.86 1.87
C PRO A 67 -1.16 -5.18 1.08
N ILE A 68 -1.88 -4.14 0.67
CA ILE A 68 -3.12 -4.25 -0.10
C ILE A 68 -2.96 -3.54 -1.42
N ILE A 69 -3.22 -4.27 -2.51
CA ILE A 69 -3.37 -3.76 -3.86
C ILE A 69 -4.84 -3.85 -4.23
N MET A 70 -5.48 -2.73 -4.47
CA MET A 70 -6.88 -2.68 -4.86
C MET A 70 -7.01 -2.51 -6.37
N VAL A 71 -7.84 -3.35 -6.97
CA VAL A 71 -8.13 -3.32 -8.41
C VAL A 71 -9.47 -2.61 -8.62
N THR A 72 -9.52 -1.66 -9.55
CA THR A 72 -10.74 -0.90 -9.82
C THR A 72 -10.88 -0.54 -11.29
N ALA A 73 -12.12 -0.54 -11.78
CA ALA A 73 -12.46 0.05 -13.07
C ALA A 73 -12.65 1.57 -12.99
N HIS A 74 -12.75 2.11 -11.78
CA HIS A 74 -13.02 3.51 -11.50
C HIS A 74 -11.73 4.22 -11.10
N THR A 75 -11.24 5.09 -11.98
CA THR A 75 -9.98 5.82 -11.79
C THR A 75 -10.19 7.30 -11.52
N GLU A 76 -11.42 7.70 -11.21
CA GLU A 76 -11.73 9.06 -10.82
C GLU A 76 -10.95 9.45 -9.56
N ARG A 77 -10.57 10.71 -9.49
CA ARG A 77 -9.78 11.24 -8.38
C ARG A 77 -10.40 10.97 -7.01
N SER A 78 -11.73 11.02 -6.91
CA SER A 78 -12.46 10.72 -5.68
C SER A 78 -12.23 9.29 -5.19
N ARG A 79 -12.18 8.31 -6.10
CA ARG A 79 -11.91 6.91 -5.78
C ARG A 79 -10.46 6.68 -5.35
N ILE A 80 -9.53 7.36 -5.99
CA ILE A 80 -8.11 7.31 -5.59
C ILE A 80 -7.93 7.86 -4.18
N VAL A 81 -8.55 8.98 -3.87
CA VAL A 81 -8.51 9.60 -2.54
C VAL A 81 -9.17 8.69 -1.51
N GLU A 82 -10.31 8.10 -1.83
CA GLU A 82 -11.01 7.14 -0.94
C GLU A 82 -10.13 5.93 -0.61
N ALA A 83 -9.52 5.31 -1.61
CA ALA A 83 -8.62 4.17 -1.41
C ALA A 83 -7.43 4.52 -0.50
N ARG A 84 -6.84 5.68 -0.68
CA ARG A 84 -5.76 6.17 0.18
C ARG A 84 -6.21 6.35 1.62
N ARG A 85 -7.40 6.90 1.83
CA ARG A 85 -7.98 7.07 3.18
C ARG A 85 -8.31 5.76 3.87
N LEU A 86 -8.63 4.72 3.11
CA LEU A 86 -8.87 3.38 3.62
C LEU A 86 -7.60 2.68 4.11
N GLY A 87 -6.43 3.09 3.64
CA GLY A 87 -5.16 2.46 3.98
C GLY A 87 -4.70 1.42 2.96
N VAL A 88 -5.07 1.59 1.69
CA VAL A 88 -4.60 0.78 0.57
C VAL A 88 -3.19 1.20 0.17
N HIS A 89 -2.31 0.25 -0.13
CA HIS A 89 -0.95 0.53 -0.58
C HIS A 89 -0.90 1.00 -2.02
N GLU A 90 -1.57 0.28 -2.91
CA GLU A 90 -1.52 0.52 -4.35
C GLU A 90 -2.89 0.34 -4.98
N LEU A 91 -3.15 1.14 -6.01
CA LEU A 91 -4.30 1.00 -6.89
C LEU A 91 -3.85 0.47 -8.25
N LEU A 92 -4.65 -0.41 -8.83
CA LEU A 92 -4.44 -0.96 -10.15
C LEU A 92 -5.73 -0.82 -10.95
N SER A 93 -5.67 -0.15 -12.10
CA SER A 93 -6.84 0.06 -12.95
C SER A 93 -7.08 -1.10 -13.90
N LYS A 94 -8.34 -1.42 -14.13
CA LYS A 94 -8.75 -2.34 -15.19
C LYS A 94 -8.79 -1.62 -16.55
N PRO A 95 -8.42 -2.27 -17.67
CA PRO A 95 -7.89 -3.63 -17.77
C PRO A 95 -6.46 -3.76 -17.23
N ILE A 96 -6.17 -4.90 -16.58
CA ILE A 96 -4.89 -5.12 -15.91
C ILE A 96 -3.85 -5.58 -16.93
N SER A 97 -2.70 -4.88 -16.99
CA SER A 97 -1.52 -5.33 -17.71
C SER A 97 -0.53 -6.04 -16.78
N ALA A 98 0.23 -6.99 -17.33
CA ALA A 98 1.28 -7.67 -16.58
C ALA A 98 2.32 -6.69 -16.06
N LYS A 99 2.69 -5.70 -16.85
CA LYS A 99 3.64 -4.65 -16.46
C LYS A 99 3.15 -3.84 -15.26
N ALA A 100 1.89 -3.40 -15.28
CA ALA A 100 1.32 -2.61 -14.18
C ALA A 100 1.21 -3.44 -12.90
N LEU A 101 0.75 -4.69 -12.99
CA LEU A 101 0.68 -5.59 -11.84
C LEU A 101 2.08 -5.86 -11.27
N TYR A 102 3.07 -6.14 -12.11
CA TYR A 102 4.45 -6.34 -11.68
C TYR A 102 5.01 -5.13 -10.94
N GLN A 103 4.78 -3.93 -11.46
CA GLN A 103 5.22 -2.68 -10.84
C GLN A 103 4.61 -2.48 -9.45
N ARG A 104 3.31 -2.77 -9.30
CA ARG A 104 2.62 -2.63 -8.02
C ARG A 104 3.08 -3.66 -6.99
N VAL A 105 3.18 -4.92 -7.38
CA VAL A 105 3.69 -5.99 -6.52
C VAL A 105 5.13 -5.71 -6.10
N SER A 106 6.00 -5.35 -7.04
CA SER A 106 7.39 -5.00 -6.77
C SER A 106 7.50 -3.81 -5.81
N SER A 107 6.65 -2.81 -5.97
CA SER A 107 6.63 -1.63 -5.12
C SER A 107 6.33 -1.98 -3.66
N VAL A 108 5.35 -2.82 -3.41
CA VAL A 108 4.99 -3.18 -2.01
C VAL A 108 6.01 -4.11 -1.36
N ILE A 109 6.70 -4.94 -2.14
CA ILE A 109 7.73 -5.87 -1.65
C ILE A 109 9.08 -5.18 -1.44
N LEU A 110 9.55 -4.43 -2.45
CA LEU A 110 10.90 -3.86 -2.47
C LEU A 110 10.98 -2.48 -1.83
N GLN A 111 9.86 -1.80 -1.71
CA GLN A 111 9.76 -0.46 -1.12
C GLN A 111 8.66 -0.45 -0.05
N PRO A 112 8.81 -1.21 1.04
CA PRO A 112 7.82 -1.23 2.10
C PRO A 112 7.65 0.16 2.69
N ARG A 113 6.41 0.50 3.05
CA ARG A 113 6.08 1.77 3.69
C ARG A 113 5.83 1.56 5.17
N ASP A 114 6.30 2.51 5.96
CA ASP A 114 5.95 2.57 7.38
C ASP A 114 4.44 2.81 7.53
N PHE A 115 3.86 2.20 8.55
CA PHE A 115 2.48 2.49 8.94
C PHE A 115 2.42 3.66 9.88
N ILE A 116 1.42 4.50 9.68
CA ILE A 116 1.13 5.65 10.54
C ILE A 116 -0.30 5.57 11.08
N LYS A 117 -0.48 6.12 12.26
CA LYS A 117 -1.81 6.32 12.85
C LYS A 117 -1.98 7.82 13.13
N THR A 118 -2.92 8.45 12.44
CA THR A 118 -3.20 9.87 12.58
C THR A 118 -4.72 10.09 12.58
N GLY A 119 -5.26 10.51 13.72
CA GLY A 119 -6.70 10.62 13.87
C GLY A 119 -7.41 9.28 13.66
N SER A 120 -8.32 9.23 12.70
CA SER A 120 -9.04 8.00 12.30
C SER A 120 -8.28 7.17 11.25
N TYR A 121 -7.16 7.68 10.71
CA TYR A 121 -6.39 6.98 9.70
C TYR A 121 -5.42 5.99 10.32
N PHE A 122 -5.42 4.77 9.80
CA PHE A 122 -4.40 3.76 10.05
C PHE A 122 -4.03 3.08 8.73
N GLY A 123 -2.78 3.16 8.34
CA GLY A 123 -2.31 2.57 7.09
C GLY A 123 -0.90 3.01 6.70
N PRO A 124 -0.47 2.68 5.47
CA PRO A 124 0.86 3.05 4.99
C PRO A 124 1.01 4.56 4.88
N ALA A 125 2.19 5.07 5.22
CA ALA A 125 2.53 6.47 5.07
C ALA A 125 2.46 6.89 3.59
N PRO A 126 1.93 8.08 3.26
CA PRO A 126 1.93 8.58 1.90
C PRO A 126 3.35 8.67 1.32
N ARG A 127 3.50 8.35 0.05
CA ARG A 127 4.81 8.37 -0.64
C ARG A 127 5.47 9.75 -0.62
N GLU A 128 4.70 10.80 -0.64
CA GLU A 128 5.18 12.19 -0.60
C GLU A 128 5.93 12.50 0.70
N ILE A 129 5.46 12.02 1.84
CA ILE A 129 6.15 12.18 3.13
C ILE A 129 7.50 11.44 3.10
N ARG A 130 7.53 10.23 2.56
CA ARG A 130 8.76 9.45 2.43
C ARG A 130 9.79 10.14 1.55
N ASN A 131 9.37 10.74 0.45
CA ASN A 131 10.27 11.47 -0.44
C ASN A 131 10.82 12.73 0.23
N ARG A 132 10.02 13.44 1.01
CA ARG A 132 10.48 14.59 1.79
C ARG A 132 11.53 14.20 2.83
N GLN A 133 11.33 13.09 3.54
CA GLN A 133 12.30 12.60 4.50
C GLN A 133 13.61 12.14 3.83
N LYS A 134 13.54 11.48 2.67
CA LYS A 134 14.72 11.10 1.89
C LYS A 134 15.49 12.30 1.36
N ILE A 135 14.80 13.34 0.92
CA ILE A 135 15.41 14.59 0.47
C ILE A 135 16.11 15.27 1.63
N TRP A 136 15.53 15.23 2.83
CA TRP A 136 16.13 15.81 4.03
C TRP A 136 17.39 15.07 4.49
N GLN A 137 17.40 13.74 4.41
CA GLN A 137 18.58 12.92 4.74
C GLN A 137 19.68 12.97 3.68
N GLY A 138 19.35 13.36 2.46
CA GLY A 138 20.28 13.47 1.32
C GLY A 138 20.77 14.89 1.04
N ALA A 139 20.22 15.91 1.68
CA ALA A 139 20.77 17.25 1.60
C ALA A 139 22.14 17.26 2.32
N PRO A 140 23.23 17.65 1.64
CA PRO A 140 24.51 17.83 2.31
C PRO A 140 24.28 18.82 3.45
N GLY A 141 24.63 18.42 4.66
CA GLY A 141 24.43 19.22 5.84
C GLY A 141 24.94 20.62 5.60
N GLN A 142 24.10 21.60 5.80
CA GLN A 142 24.58 22.92 6.07
C GLN A 142 25.40 22.77 7.36
N LYS A 143 26.70 22.62 7.18
CA LYS A 143 27.63 22.92 8.25
C LYS A 143 27.29 24.37 8.66
N GLY A 144 26.74 24.52 9.83
CA GLY A 144 26.57 25.81 10.42
C GLY A 144 27.89 26.56 10.24
N LYS A 145 27.85 27.65 9.55
CA LYS A 145 28.88 28.66 9.71
C LYS A 145 28.74 29.09 11.18
N GLU A 146 29.55 28.52 12.02
CA GLU A 146 29.95 29.23 13.21
C GLU A 146 30.63 30.51 12.71
N GLU A 147 29.88 31.58 12.71
CA GLU A 147 30.49 32.90 12.68
C GLU A 147 31.28 33.03 13.97
N ASN A 148 32.54 32.77 13.89
CA ASN A 148 33.50 33.33 14.81
C ASN A 148 33.42 34.83 14.67
N SER A 149 32.59 35.47 15.44
CA SER A 149 32.74 36.88 15.74
C SER A 149 33.80 36.97 16.83
N GLU A 150 35.06 36.85 16.48
CA GLU A 150 36.10 37.45 17.25
C GLU A 150 35.96 38.96 17.11
N ALA A 151 35.27 39.56 18.05
CA ALA A 151 35.40 40.95 18.31
C ALA A 151 36.81 41.16 18.86
N SER A 152 37.73 41.55 18.01
CA SER A 152 39.00 42.12 18.52
C SER A 152 38.68 43.46 19.16
N ALA A 153 38.61 43.48 20.46
CA ALA A 153 38.75 44.73 21.21
C ALA A 153 40.21 45.10 21.16
N GLY A 154 40.49 46.14 20.39
CA GLY A 154 41.75 46.85 20.45
C GLY A 154 41.66 48.02 21.40
#